data_a33d1a60c3cd128c9485a83425cd9ec0
#
_entry.id   a33d1a60c3cd128c9485a83425cd9ec0
#
_cell.length_a   1.000
_cell.length_b   1.000
_cell.length_c   1.000
_cell.angle_alpha   90.00
_cell.angle_beta   90.00
_cell.angle_gamma   90.00
#
_symmetry.space_group_name_H-M   'P 1'
#
loop_
_entity.id
_entity.type
_entity.pdbx_description
1 polymer ?
#
loop_
_entity_poly.entity_id
_entity_poly.type
_entity_poly.pdbx_seq_one_letter_code
_entity_poly.pdbx_strand_id
1 'polypeptide(L)'
;MRVSVLMTAYNAERFLPAAVESVLRQTHRDFEFVVVDDGSTDGTPAILRRYAERDSRLRVITHPNMGMGRSLNEALDTLETEWVARLDADDEMLPDRLERQLAFVARRPDLSVAATLVNYINARGLSVGWSFSRLVTPRAVAETLRAGDLIHVHHSSVVARVESLRAAGGFRPQFWPADDVDLWNRMAERGHGVRVQPEYLTNYRVHGDSACVASARRAARKLEWVQACARSRRTGYPEPTWGQFLDEAGERSLFGRLNQTRREVGRANYKAATVHFADRRYLCCAGHLAAAGALEPAYVTRKVLPQLAARLWSPLRSGDSGADNTVAADAVDLVPSPLVGEGAGPCRY
;
A
#
# COMPACT_ATOMS: atom_id res chain seq x y z
N MET A 1 -10.01 -22.07 8.15
CA MET A 1 -9.28 -21.79 6.86
C MET A 1 -7.87 -21.42 7.25
N ARG A 2 -6.90 -22.27 6.92
CA ARG A 2 -5.49 -21.99 7.19
C ARG A 2 -4.96 -20.91 6.26
N VAL A 3 -4.15 -19.99 6.77
CA VAL A 3 -3.59 -18.86 6.04
C VAL A 3 -2.11 -18.72 6.35
N SER A 4 -1.31 -18.29 5.37
CA SER A 4 0.08 -17.86 5.62
C SER A 4 0.10 -16.36 5.89
N VAL A 5 0.86 -15.91 6.90
CA VAL A 5 1.27 -14.52 7.01
C VAL A 5 2.66 -14.40 6.40
N LEU A 6 2.85 -13.46 5.49
CA LEU A 6 4.12 -13.24 4.81
C LEU A 6 4.67 -11.85 5.10
N MET A 7 5.88 -11.80 5.63
CA MET A 7 6.63 -10.59 5.95
C MET A 7 8.01 -10.64 5.30
N THR A 8 8.52 -9.52 4.82
CA THR A 8 9.93 -9.35 4.49
C THR A 8 10.54 -8.33 5.45
N ALA A 9 11.76 -8.59 5.89
CA ALA A 9 12.51 -7.74 6.79
C ALA A 9 13.90 -7.44 6.21
N TYR A 10 14.31 -6.18 6.27
CA TYR A 10 15.67 -5.74 5.97
C TYR A 10 16.03 -4.57 6.87
N ASN A 11 16.99 -4.77 7.79
CA ASN A 11 17.40 -3.79 8.79
C ASN A 11 16.18 -3.19 9.53
N ALA A 12 15.34 -4.07 10.08
CA ALA A 12 14.06 -3.74 10.69
C ALA A 12 14.06 -3.83 12.22
N GLU A 13 15.23 -3.96 12.88
CA GLU A 13 15.35 -4.24 14.32
C GLU A 13 14.46 -3.37 15.20
N ARG A 14 14.24 -2.11 14.79
CA ARG A 14 13.51 -1.12 15.56
C ARG A 14 12.04 -1.45 15.73
N PHE A 15 11.36 -1.90 14.67
CA PHE A 15 9.90 -2.08 14.66
C PHE A 15 9.48 -3.55 14.58
N LEU A 16 10.40 -4.42 14.16
CA LEU A 16 10.16 -5.85 13.97
C LEU A 16 9.54 -6.55 15.20
N PRO A 17 9.94 -6.28 16.44
CA PRO A 17 9.31 -6.92 17.60
C PRO A 17 7.79 -6.64 17.68
N ALA A 18 7.37 -5.39 17.47
CA ALA A 18 5.97 -5.02 17.52
C ALA A 18 5.19 -5.67 16.35
N ALA A 19 5.77 -5.69 15.15
CA ALA A 19 5.20 -6.32 13.98
C ALA A 19 5.00 -7.83 14.19
N VAL A 20 6.02 -8.55 14.62
CA VAL A 20 5.97 -9.99 14.90
C VAL A 20 4.95 -10.31 15.99
N GLU A 21 4.98 -9.60 17.10
CA GLU A 21 4.02 -9.82 18.19
C GLU A 21 2.57 -9.56 17.76
N SER A 22 2.33 -8.59 16.87
CA SER A 22 1.00 -8.31 16.36
C SER A 22 0.42 -9.49 15.57
N VAL A 23 1.26 -10.24 14.85
CA VAL A 23 0.89 -11.47 14.15
C VAL A 23 0.66 -12.61 15.12
N LEU A 24 1.59 -12.85 16.05
CA LEU A 24 1.51 -13.97 16.97
C LEU A 24 0.31 -13.88 17.93
N ARG A 25 -0.22 -12.65 18.17
CA ARG A 25 -1.40 -12.38 19.01
C ARG A 25 -2.73 -12.44 18.26
N GLN A 26 -2.77 -12.75 16.93
CA GLN A 26 -4.03 -12.83 16.19
C GLN A 26 -5.03 -13.81 16.84
N THR A 27 -6.34 -13.46 16.84
CA THR A 27 -7.41 -14.32 17.36
C THR A 27 -7.56 -15.60 16.54
N HIS A 28 -7.41 -15.50 15.23
CA HIS A 28 -7.29 -16.67 14.35
C HIS A 28 -5.95 -17.36 14.58
N ARG A 29 -5.95 -18.61 15.02
CA ARG A 29 -4.74 -19.36 15.44
C ARG A 29 -4.17 -20.29 14.39
N ASP A 30 -4.97 -20.70 13.40
CA ASP A 30 -4.59 -21.63 12.35
C ASP A 30 -3.88 -20.90 11.20
N PHE A 31 -2.64 -20.46 11.45
CA PHE A 31 -1.78 -19.82 10.46
C PHE A 31 -0.33 -20.30 10.57
N GLU A 32 0.40 -20.20 9.48
CA GLU A 32 1.86 -20.17 9.48
C GLU A 32 2.34 -18.72 9.30
N PHE A 33 3.49 -18.39 9.85
CA PHE A 33 4.10 -17.07 9.71
C PHE A 33 5.46 -17.20 9.07
N VAL A 34 5.59 -16.77 7.81
CA VAL A 34 6.82 -16.80 7.04
C VAL A 34 7.43 -15.41 7.02
N VAL A 35 8.65 -15.29 7.57
CA VAL A 35 9.41 -14.05 7.54
C VAL A 35 10.65 -14.26 6.71
N VAL A 36 10.86 -13.42 5.70
CA VAL A 36 12.08 -13.42 4.90
C VAL A 36 13.01 -12.33 5.40
N ASP A 37 14.17 -12.71 5.92
CA ASP A 37 15.27 -11.80 6.22
C ASP A 37 16.11 -11.59 4.95
N ASP A 38 15.93 -10.46 4.30
CA ASP A 38 16.60 -10.09 3.04
C ASP A 38 18.04 -9.59 3.27
N GLY A 39 18.83 -10.34 4.05
CA GLY A 39 20.24 -10.07 4.28
C GLY A 39 20.49 -8.89 5.22
N SER A 40 19.76 -8.80 6.32
CA SER A 40 19.94 -7.74 7.33
C SER A 40 21.32 -7.79 7.99
N THR A 41 21.83 -6.60 8.33
CA THR A 41 23.14 -6.39 8.98
C THR A 41 23.03 -5.80 10.39
N ASP A 42 21.81 -5.53 10.86
CA ASP A 42 21.49 -5.06 12.21
C ASP A 42 21.02 -6.20 13.12
N GLY A 43 20.30 -5.91 14.20
CA GLY A 43 19.77 -6.89 15.14
C GLY A 43 18.61 -7.75 14.62
N THR A 44 18.12 -7.52 13.39
CA THR A 44 16.97 -8.25 12.80
C THR A 44 17.11 -9.77 12.86
N PRO A 45 18.25 -10.40 12.41
CA PRO A 45 18.38 -11.86 12.44
C PRO A 45 18.32 -12.45 13.85
N ALA A 46 18.88 -11.76 14.84
CA ALA A 46 18.88 -12.21 16.23
C ALA A 46 17.45 -12.14 16.83
N ILE A 47 16.69 -11.11 16.50
CA ILE A 47 15.30 -10.96 16.90
C ILE A 47 14.45 -12.09 16.31
N LEU A 48 14.54 -12.33 15.00
CA LEU A 48 13.77 -13.39 14.31
C LEU A 48 14.07 -14.77 14.86
N ARG A 49 15.34 -15.11 15.10
CA ARG A 49 15.74 -16.38 15.71
C ARG A 49 15.07 -16.59 17.07
N ARG A 50 15.10 -15.57 17.95
CA ARG A 50 14.49 -15.64 19.27
C ARG A 50 12.97 -15.86 19.21
N TYR A 51 12.27 -15.30 18.23
CA TYR A 51 10.84 -15.54 18.06
C TYR A 51 10.55 -16.93 17.46
N ALA A 52 11.33 -17.39 16.50
CA ALA A 52 11.19 -18.72 15.91
C ALA A 52 11.44 -19.85 16.93
N GLU A 53 12.33 -19.65 17.90
CA GLU A 53 12.57 -20.59 19.02
C GLU A 53 11.37 -20.68 19.99
N ARG A 54 10.53 -19.63 20.05
CA ARG A 54 9.39 -19.53 20.99
C ARG A 54 8.04 -19.92 20.40
N ASP A 55 7.89 -19.78 19.09
CA ASP A 55 6.63 -20.03 18.41
C ASP A 55 6.85 -20.80 17.11
N SER A 56 6.43 -22.06 17.09
CA SER A 56 6.61 -22.97 15.96
C SER A 56 5.85 -22.57 14.70
N ARG A 57 4.91 -21.63 14.79
CA ARG A 57 4.22 -21.09 13.61
C ARG A 57 5.10 -20.17 12.79
N LEU A 58 6.17 -19.60 13.39
CA LEU A 58 7.09 -18.69 12.73
C LEU A 58 8.24 -19.46 12.07
N ARG A 59 8.35 -19.31 10.76
CA ARG A 59 9.43 -19.84 9.93
C ARG A 59 10.22 -18.70 9.30
N VAL A 60 11.53 -18.72 9.43
CA VAL A 60 12.42 -17.71 8.87
C VAL A 60 13.15 -18.26 7.65
N ILE A 61 13.13 -17.48 6.56
CA ILE A 61 13.96 -17.70 5.37
C ILE A 61 15.02 -16.61 5.38
N THR A 62 16.29 -16.97 5.17
CA THR A 62 17.40 -16.00 5.16
C THR A 62 18.24 -16.19 3.91
N HIS A 63 18.57 -15.12 3.23
CA HIS A 63 19.42 -15.09 2.06
C HIS A 63 20.16 -13.73 1.94
N PRO A 64 21.20 -13.60 1.11
CA PRO A 64 21.80 -12.31 0.80
C PRO A 64 20.75 -11.34 0.23
N ASN A 65 20.92 -10.04 0.48
CA ASN A 65 19.96 -9.03 0.00
C ASN A 65 19.77 -9.11 -1.51
N MET A 66 18.53 -9.39 -1.91
CA MET A 66 18.10 -9.42 -3.31
C MET A 66 16.95 -8.47 -3.62
N GLY A 67 16.43 -7.78 -2.61
CA GLY A 67 15.35 -6.82 -2.69
C GLY A 67 13.96 -7.44 -2.47
N MET A 68 13.07 -6.66 -1.83
CA MET A 68 11.76 -7.07 -1.33
C MET A 68 10.93 -7.90 -2.34
N GLY A 69 10.83 -7.46 -3.60
CA GLY A 69 9.99 -8.16 -4.58
C GLY A 69 10.47 -9.58 -4.91
N ARG A 70 11.80 -9.82 -4.93
CA ARG A 70 12.36 -11.16 -5.12
C ARG A 70 12.15 -12.03 -3.88
N SER A 71 12.40 -11.47 -2.71
CA SER A 71 12.20 -12.12 -1.42
C SER A 71 10.76 -12.55 -1.22
N LEU A 72 9.80 -11.70 -1.63
CA LEU A 72 8.38 -12.04 -1.60
C LEU A 72 8.02 -13.16 -2.56
N ASN A 73 8.58 -13.17 -3.77
CA ASN A 73 8.32 -14.24 -4.75
C ASN A 73 8.89 -15.59 -4.28
N GLU A 74 10.13 -15.60 -3.77
CA GLU A 74 10.74 -16.82 -3.23
C GLU A 74 9.88 -17.42 -2.12
N ALA A 75 9.44 -16.59 -1.16
CA ALA A 75 8.56 -17.09 -0.12
C ALA A 75 7.20 -17.53 -0.66
N LEU A 76 6.61 -16.77 -1.59
CA LEU A 76 5.33 -17.10 -2.22
C LEU A 76 5.36 -18.50 -2.86
N ASP A 77 6.48 -18.89 -3.47
CA ASP A 77 6.65 -20.22 -4.09
C ASP A 77 6.64 -21.36 -3.06
N THR A 78 6.97 -21.08 -1.80
CA THR A 78 6.99 -22.07 -0.70
C THR A 78 5.66 -22.21 0.04
N LEU A 79 4.68 -21.30 -0.19
CA LEU A 79 3.41 -21.33 0.53
C LEU A 79 2.49 -22.44 0.03
N GLU A 80 1.89 -23.19 0.95
CA GLU A 80 0.94 -24.29 0.64
C GLU A 80 -0.51 -23.91 0.99
N THR A 81 -0.72 -22.73 1.59
CA THR A 81 -2.04 -22.23 1.97
C THR A 81 -2.78 -21.60 0.80
N GLU A 82 -4.11 -21.61 0.85
CA GLU A 82 -4.95 -20.97 -0.16
C GLU A 82 -4.78 -19.43 -0.15
N TRP A 83 -4.62 -18.85 1.05
CA TRP A 83 -4.55 -17.42 1.27
C TRP A 83 -3.25 -17.01 1.93
N VAL A 84 -2.75 -15.85 1.54
CA VAL A 84 -1.62 -15.18 2.20
C VAL A 84 -2.02 -13.79 2.66
N ALA A 85 -1.73 -13.47 3.92
CA ALA A 85 -1.85 -12.14 4.50
C ALA A 85 -0.49 -11.44 4.47
N ARG A 86 -0.43 -10.22 3.92
CA ARG A 86 0.79 -9.42 3.89
C ARG A 86 0.90 -8.53 5.13
N LEU A 87 2.12 -8.37 5.61
CA LEU A 87 2.50 -7.37 6.62
C LEU A 87 3.93 -6.92 6.37
N ASP A 88 4.21 -5.62 6.42
CA ASP A 88 5.56 -5.09 6.41
C ASP A 88 6.16 -5.10 7.83
N ALA A 89 7.48 -5.15 7.94
CA ALA A 89 8.18 -5.36 9.22
C ALA A 89 8.13 -4.13 10.17
N ASP A 90 7.55 -3.03 9.72
CA ASP A 90 7.34 -1.79 10.47
C ASP A 90 5.87 -1.53 10.81
N ASP A 91 4.93 -2.37 10.32
CA ASP A 91 3.50 -2.25 10.53
C ASP A 91 2.96 -3.25 11.58
N GLU A 92 1.70 -3.10 11.96
CA GLU A 92 1.07 -3.98 12.95
C GLU A 92 -0.32 -4.43 12.50
N MET A 93 -0.67 -5.70 12.73
CA MET A 93 -2.03 -6.21 12.58
C MET A 93 -2.86 -5.89 13.83
N LEU A 94 -4.12 -5.45 13.68
CA LEU A 94 -5.06 -5.48 14.81
C LEU A 94 -5.40 -6.93 15.16
N PRO A 95 -5.76 -7.21 16.43
CA PRO A 95 -5.85 -8.58 16.94
C PRO A 95 -6.79 -9.52 16.20
N ASP A 96 -7.86 -9.00 15.60
CA ASP A 96 -8.92 -9.75 14.91
C ASP A 96 -8.82 -9.68 13.37
N ARG A 97 -7.70 -9.16 12.83
CA ARG A 97 -7.56 -8.92 11.41
C ARG A 97 -7.69 -10.19 10.57
N LEU A 98 -6.97 -11.24 10.90
CA LEU A 98 -7.01 -12.49 10.11
C LEU A 98 -8.41 -13.09 10.13
N GLU A 99 -9.03 -13.17 11.30
CA GLU A 99 -10.40 -13.69 11.47
C GLU A 99 -11.40 -12.93 10.59
N ARG A 100 -11.40 -11.61 10.67
CA ARG A 100 -12.34 -10.74 9.92
C ARG A 100 -12.08 -10.76 8.41
N GLN A 101 -10.83 -10.71 7.96
CA GLN A 101 -10.51 -10.76 6.54
C GLN A 101 -10.84 -12.14 5.95
N LEU A 102 -10.56 -13.25 6.64
CA LEU A 102 -10.92 -14.60 6.18
C LEU A 102 -12.43 -14.77 6.11
N ALA A 103 -13.19 -14.27 7.08
CA ALA A 103 -14.65 -14.25 7.02
C ALA A 103 -15.19 -13.38 5.87
N PHE A 104 -14.51 -12.27 5.56
CA PHE A 104 -14.88 -11.40 4.45
C PHE A 104 -14.69 -12.08 3.09
N VAL A 105 -13.56 -12.74 2.85
CA VAL A 105 -13.28 -13.43 1.58
C VAL A 105 -14.07 -14.72 1.43
N ALA A 106 -14.36 -15.44 2.51
CA ALA A 106 -15.17 -16.66 2.49
C ALA A 106 -16.59 -16.42 1.94
N ARG A 107 -17.14 -15.23 2.15
CA ARG A 107 -18.47 -14.82 1.64
C ARG A 107 -18.43 -14.25 0.22
N ARG A 108 -17.25 -14.17 -0.41
CA ARG A 108 -17.02 -13.53 -1.70
C ARG A 108 -16.06 -14.34 -2.56
N PRO A 109 -16.54 -15.43 -3.15
CA PRO A 109 -15.69 -16.35 -3.94
C PRO A 109 -15.09 -15.69 -5.19
N ASP A 110 -15.66 -14.56 -5.63
CA ASP A 110 -15.16 -13.72 -6.71
C ASP A 110 -13.86 -12.99 -6.35
N LEU A 111 -13.51 -12.88 -5.05
CA LEU A 111 -12.32 -12.16 -4.63
C LEU A 111 -11.05 -13.01 -4.71
N SER A 112 -10.02 -12.39 -5.25
CA SER A 112 -8.64 -12.87 -5.18
C SER A 112 -7.77 -11.98 -4.29
N VAL A 113 -8.19 -10.72 -4.04
CA VAL A 113 -7.47 -9.76 -3.20
C VAL A 113 -8.45 -8.98 -2.35
N ALA A 114 -8.28 -8.99 -1.05
CA ALA A 114 -9.00 -8.16 -0.09
C ALA A 114 -8.01 -7.37 0.76
N ALA A 115 -8.01 -6.05 0.61
CA ALA A 115 -7.28 -5.13 1.49
C ALA A 115 -8.20 -4.61 2.60
N THR A 116 -7.64 -3.93 3.59
CA THR A 116 -8.43 -3.18 4.59
C THR A 116 -8.08 -1.70 4.58
N LEU A 117 -8.87 -0.90 5.27
CA LEU A 117 -8.46 0.43 5.66
C LEU A 117 -7.34 0.33 6.72
N VAL A 118 -6.51 1.37 6.79
CA VAL A 118 -5.41 1.41 7.76
C VAL A 118 -5.51 2.63 8.67
N ASN A 119 -5.16 2.43 9.93
CA ASN A 119 -4.88 3.48 10.88
C ASN A 119 -3.41 3.87 10.74
N TYR A 120 -3.12 5.12 10.43
CA TYR A 120 -1.75 5.62 10.40
C TYR A 120 -1.24 5.84 11.81
N ILE A 121 -0.11 5.21 12.14
CA ILE A 121 0.59 5.40 13.42
C ILE A 121 1.96 6.01 13.20
N ASN A 122 2.47 6.76 14.17
CA ASN A 122 3.83 7.28 14.13
C ASN A 122 4.85 6.26 14.64
N ALA A 123 6.14 6.65 14.67
CA ALA A 123 7.22 5.80 15.18
C ALA A 123 7.02 5.32 16.65
N ARG A 124 6.14 5.98 17.42
CA ARG A 124 5.81 5.62 18.81
C ARG A 124 4.54 4.77 18.93
N GLY A 125 3.90 4.40 17.80
CA GLY A 125 2.62 3.68 17.80
C GLY A 125 1.38 4.54 18.04
N LEU A 126 1.51 5.87 18.11
CA LEU A 126 0.37 6.77 18.33
C LEU A 126 -0.37 7.01 17.00
N SER A 127 -1.71 6.92 17.02
CA SER A 127 -2.54 7.22 15.86
C SER A 127 -2.39 8.68 15.43
N VAL A 128 -2.21 8.89 14.12
CA VAL A 128 -2.03 10.21 13.51
C VAL A 128 -3.01 10.46 12.34
N GLY A 129 -3.81 9.46 11.98
CA GLY A 129 -4.82 9.58 10.93
C GLY A 129 -5.30 8.23 10.41
N TRP A 130 -6.17 8.27 9.42
CA TRP A 130 -6.82 7.09 8.85
C TRP A 130 -6.81 7.14 7.33
N SER A 131 -6.77 5.97 6.68
CA SER A 131 -6.92 5.87 5.24
C SER A 131 -8.39 5.88 4.82
N PHE A 132 -8.62 6.21 3.56
CA PHE A 132 -9.91 6.09 2.88
C PHE A 132 -9.73 5.35 1.57
N SER A 133 -10.75 4.60 1.15
CA SER A 133 -10.75 3.95 -0.15
C SER A 133 -12.17 3.93 -0.72
N ARG A 134 -12.29 4.14 -2.04
CA ARG A 134 -13.54 3.94 -2.80
C ARG A 134 -13.66 2.51 -3.32
N LEU A 135 -12.61 1.70 -3.26
CA LEU A 135 -12.54 0.35 -3.84
C LEU A 135 -13.30 -0.69 -3.01
N VAL A 136 -14.41 -0.27 -2.39
CA VAL A 136 -15.22 -1.12 -1.49
C VAL A 136 -16.29 -1.93 -2.22
N THR A 137 -16.58 -1.59 -3.49
CA THR A 137 -17.54 -2.30 -4.35
C THR A 137 -16.93 -2.74 -5.67
N PRO A 138 -17.45 -3.79 -6.33
CA PRO A 138 -17.00 -4.20 -7.67
C PRO A 138 -17.16 -3.07 -8.69
N ARG A 139 -18.25 -2.30 -8.59
CA ARG A 139 -18.55 -1.17 -9.46
C ARG A 139 -17.46 -0.09 -9.37
N ALA A 140 -17.05 0.30 -8.17
CA ALA A 140 -16.01 1.31 -7.96
C ALA A 140 -14.64 0.86 -8.52
N VAL A 141 -14.30 -0.44 -8.42
CA VAL A 141 -13.10 -1.00 -9.03
C VAL A 141 -13.20 -0.93 -10.56
N ALA A 142 -14.32 -1.33 -11.14
CA ALA A 142 -14.56 -1.27 -12.59
C ALA A 142 -14.55 0.18 -13.12
N GLU A 143 -15.08 1.13 -12.38
CA GLU A 143 -15.05 2.56 -12.70
C GLU A 143 -13.61 3.10 -12.68
N THR A 144 -12.82 2.74 -11.67
CA THR A 144 -11.38 3.09 -11.58
C THR A 144 -10.61 2.59 -12.81
N LEU A 145 -10.82 1.32 -13.19
CA LEU A 145 -10.14 0.74 -14.35
C LEU A 145 -10.59 1.41 -15.66
N ARG A 146 -11.91 1.68 -15.84
CA ARG A 146 -12.44 2.37 -17.02
C ARG A 146 -11.97 3.83 -17.14
N ALA A 147 -11.78 4.51 -16.02
CA ALA A 147 -11.20 5.85 -16.00
C ALA A 147 -9.71 5.88 -16.35
N GLY A 148 -9.09 4.71 -16.53
CA GLY A 148 -7.64 4.61 -16.76
C GLY A 148 -6.81 4.80 -15.51
N ASP A 149 -7.42 4.88 -14.33
CA ASP A 149 -6.73 5.04 -13.06
C ASP A 149 -6.15 3.72 -12.54
N LEU A 150 -5.22 3.83 -11.58
CA LEU A 150 -4.61 2.67 -10.92
C LEU A 150 -5.39 2.25 -9.67
N ILE A 151 -5.46 0.94 -9.46
CA ILE A 151 -5.87 0.35 -8.20
C ILE A 151 -4.75 0.56 -7.18
N HIS A 152 -5.07 1.23 -6.09
CA HIS A 152 -4.17 1.44 -4.97
C HIS A 152 -4.78 0.86 -3.70
N VAL A 153 -4.07 -0.09 -3.08
CA VAL A 153 -4.39 -0.62 -1.75
C VAL A 153 -3.12 -0.64 -0.89
N HIS A 154 -3.26 -0.57 0.41
CA HIS A 154 -2.10 -0.67 1.31
C HIS A 154 -1.58 -2.10 1.33
N HIS A 155 -0.34 -2.31 0.90
CA HIS A 155 0.29 -3.62 0.78
C HIS A 155 0.21 -4.42 2.09
N SER A 156 0.54 -3.79 3.22
CA SER A 156 0.48 -4.39 4.56
C SER A 156 -0.92 -4.77 5.03
N SER A 157 -1.98 -4.38 4.31
CA SER A 157 -3.37 -4.68 4.70
C SER A 157 -4.02 -5.80 3.88
N VAL A 158 -3.28 -6.37 2.93
CA VAL A 158 -3.81 -7.31 1.94
C VAL A 158 -3.87 -8.73 2.47
N VAL A 159 -4.98 -9.43 2.14
CA VAL A 159 -5.08 -10.88 2.06
C VAL A 159 -5.34 -11.24 0.61
N ALA A 160 -4.58 -12.18 0.04
CA ALA A 160 -4.70 -12.55 -1.37
C ALA A 160 -4.63 -14.09 -1.57
N ARG A 161 -5.27 -14.58 -2.65
CA ARG A 161 -5.14 -15.98 -3.06
C ARG A 161 -3.75 -16.26 -3.60
N VAL A 162 -3.06 -17.22 -3.02
CA VAL A 162 -1.68 -17.61 -3.40
C VAL A 162 -1.62 -17.99 -4.88
N GLU A 163 -2.56 -18.83 -5.34
CA GLU A 163 -2.64 -19.24 -6.73
C GLU A 163 -2.81 -18.05 -7.69
N SER A 164 -3.67 -17.09 -7.34
CA SER A 164 -3.90 -15.89 -8.16
C SER A 164 -2.66 -15.00 -8.25
N LEU A 165 -1.88 -14.88 -7.16
CA LEU A 165 -0.61 -14.16 -7.15
C LEU A 165 0.41 -14.84 -8.08
N ARG A 166 0.53 -16.17 -7.99
CA ARG A 166 1.42 -16.97 -8.87
C ARG A 166 0.99 -16.85 -10.34
N ALA A 167 -0.29 -17.03 -10.64
CA ALA A 167 -0.84 -16.89 -11.99
C ALA A 167 -0.64 -15.50 -12.58
N ALA A 168 -0.63 -14.45 -11.74
CA ALA A 168 -0.30 -13.11 -12.16
C ALA A 168 1.20 -12.90 -12.41
N GLY A 169 2.05 -13.86 -12.08
CA GLY A 169 3.52 -13.78 -12.21
C GLY A 169 4.20 -13.06 -11.04
N GLY A 170 3.55 -12.98 -9.87
CA GLY A 170 4.11 -12.42 -8.65
C GLY A 170 4.48 -10.94 -8.72
N PHE A 171 5.34 -10.52 -7.81
CA PHE A 171 5.91 -9.18 -7.77
C PHE A 171 6.97 -9.00 -8.84
N ARG A 172 6.99 -7.85 -9.51
CA ARG A 172 8.01 -7.50 -10.52
C ARG A 172 9.03 -6.53 -9.92
N PRO A 173 10.25 -7.00 -9.54
CA PRO A 173 11.21 -6.21 -8.77
C PRO A 173 11.64 -4.90 -9.43
N GLN A 174 11.60 -4.84 -10.77
CA GLN A 174 11.96 -3.64 -11.53
C GLN A 174 11.04 -2.44 -11.23
N PHE A 175 9.82 -2.67 -10.71
CA PHE A 175 8.89 -1.60 -10.35
C PHE A 175 9.06 -1.09 -8.93
N TRP A 176 9.88 -1.75 -8.09
CA TRP A 176 10.09 -1.29 -6.72
C TRP A 176 10.42 0.21 -6.65
N PRO A 177 9.79 0.99 -5.76
CA PRO A 177 8.86 0.64 -4.69
C PRO A 177 7.36 0.85 -5.04
N ALA A 178 6.93 0.49 -6.23
CA ALA A 178 5.55 0.48 -6.71
C ALA A 178 5.15 -0.87 -7.33
N ASP A 179 5.87 -1.93 -6.97
CA ASP A 179 5.70 -3.30 -7.46
C ASP A 179 4.38 -3.93 -6.97
N ASP A 180 3.89 -3.54 -5.81
CA ASP A 180 2.57 -3.87 -5.30
C ASP A 180 1.45 -3.26 -6.17
N VAL A 181 1.55 -1.98 -6.50
CA VAL A 181 0.57 -1.31 -7.38
C VAL A 181 0.55 -1.96 -8.75
N ASP A 182 1.72 -2.30 -9.32
CA ASP A 182 1.80 -3.05 -10.56
C ASP A 182 1.08 -4.39 -10.47
N LEU A 183 1.31 -5.15 -9.41
CA LEU A 183 0.69 -6.47 -9.21
C LEU A 183 -0.84 -6.39 -9.09
N TRP A 184 -1.35 -5.48 -8.25
CA TRP A 184 -2.80 -5.36 -8.07
C TRP A 184 -3.52 -4.94 -9.36
N ASN A 185 -2.90 -4.09 -10.18
CA ASN A 185 -3.47 -3.68 -11.47
C ASN A 185 -3.44 -4.82 -12.48
N ARG A 186 -2.34 -5.59 -12.60
CA ARG A 186 -2.28 -6.78 -13.47
C ARG A 186 -3.32 -7.83 -13.08
N MET A 187 -3.55 -8.03 -11.80
CA MET A 187 -4.58 -8.95 -11.31
C MET A 187 -5.98 -8.45 -11.67
N ALA A 188 -6.30 -7.19 -11.37
CA ALA A 188 -7.62 -6.62 -11.67
C ALA A 188 -7.92 -6.60 -13.18
N GLU A 189 -6.92 -6.29 -14.02
CA GLU A 189 -7.02 -6.30 -15.49
C GLU A 189 -7.26 -7.70 -16.07
N ARG A 190 -6.85 -8.76 -15.36
CA ARG A 190 -7.12 -10.17 -15.71
C ARG A 190 -8.42 -10.71 -15.12
N GLY A 191 -9.24 -9.85 -14.51
CA GLY A 191 -10.53 -10.23 -13.94
C GLY A 191 -10.48 -10.78 -12.52
N HIS A 192 -9.32 -10.78 -11.85
CA HIS A 192 -9.26 -11.12 -10.43
C HIS A 192 -9.96 -10.05 -9.59
N GLY A 193 -10.89 -10.46 -8.74
CA GLY A 193 -11.61 -9.55 -7.86
C GLY A 193 -10.67 -8.90 -6.84
N VAL A 194 -10.57 -7.57 -6.86
CA VAL A 194 -9.82 -6.76 -5.88
C VAL A 194 -10.80 -5.88 -5.13
N ARG A 195 -10.75 -5.84 -3.81
CA ARG A 195 -11.66 -5.01 -3.00
C ARG A 195 -11.03 -4.57 -1.70
N VAL A 196 -11.47 -3.42 -1.18
CA VAL A 196 -11.15 -2.97 0.17
C VAL A 196 -12.33 -3.30 1.09
N GLN A 197 -12.08 -4.06 2.14
CA GLN A 197 -12.99 -4.24 3.26
C GLN A 197 -13.00 -2.92 4.06
N PRO A 198 -14.19 -2.29 4.31
CA PRO A 198 -14.26 -0.97 4.91
C PRO A 198 -14.09 -1.00 6.44
N GLU A 199 -13.02 -1.65 6.88
CA GLU A 199 -12.67 -1.83 8.29
C GLU A 199 -11.20 -1.47 8.52
N TYR A 200 -10.89 -0.87 9.66
CA TYR A 200 -9.53 -0.57 10.08
C TYR A 200 -8.96 -1.76 10.84
N LEU A 201 -8.11 -2.56 10.15
CA LEU A 201 -7.56 -3.80 10.72
C LEU A 201 -6.02 -3.83 10.70
N THR A 202 -5.39 -2.74 10.28
CA THR A 202 -3.93 -2.61 10.17
C THR A 202 -3.50 -1.24 10.67
N ASN A 203 -2.49 -1.20 11.51
CA ASN A 203 -1.75 -0.01 11.86
C ASN A 203 -0.58 0.13 10.88
N TYR A 204 -0.63 1.15 10.03
CA TYR A 204 0.41 1.49 9.06
C TYR A 204 1.33 2.55 9.65
N ARG A 205 2.63 2.25 9.76
CA ARG A 205 3.59 3.12 10.42
C ARG A 205 4.17 4.15 9.46
N VAL A 206 4.14 5.41 9.87
CA VAL A 206 4.72 6.54 9.13
C VAL A 206 5.97 7.02 9.87
N HIS A 207 7.13 6.83 9.26
CA HIS A 207 8.43 7.27 9.79
C HIS A 207 9.40 7.64 8.66
N GLY A 208 10.49 8.35 9.02
CA GLY A 208 11.43 8.89 8.03
C GLY A 208 12.21 7.84 7.24
N ASP A 209 12.45 6.68 7.84
CA ASP A 209 13.26 5.60 7.26
C ASP A 209 12.44 4.66 6.37
N SER A 210 11.10 4.82 6.30
CA SER A 210 10.26 3.96 5.46
C SER A 210 10.65 4.07 3.98
N ALA A 211 10.62 2.95 3.25
CA ALA A 211 11.00 2.89 1.83
C ALA A 211 10.23 3.92 0.98
N CYS A 212 8.96 4.15 1.29
CA CYS A 212 8.13 5.12 0.60
C CYS A 212 8.55 6.58 0.81
N VAL A 213 9.16 6.91 1.95
CA VAL A 213 9.64 8.26 2.27
C VAL A 213 11.06 8.45 1.74
N ALA A 214 11.97 7.53 2.09
CA ALA A 214 13.37 7.56 1.66
C ALA A 214 13.52 7.57 0.13
N SER A 215 12.60 6.91 -0.59
CA SER A 215 12.60 6.79 -2.05
C SER A 215 11.48 7.60 -2.73
N ALA A 216 10.97 8.67 -2.13
CA ALA A 216 9.75 9.35 -2.60
C ALA A 216 9.78 9.75 -4.08
N ARG A 217 10.91 10.29 -4.58
CA ARG A 217 11.08 10.65 -6.02
C ARG A 217 11.09 9.40 -6.90
N ARG A 218 11.83 8.36 -6.49
CA ARG A 218 11.89 7.08 -7.22
C ARG A 218 10.51 6.43 -7.26
N ALA A 219 9.78 6.42 -6.13
CA ALA A 219 8.43 5.90 -6.05
C ALA A 219 7.46 6.62 -7.00
N ALA A 220 7.51 7.95 -7.05
CA ALA A 220 6.70 8.74 -7.98
C ALA A 220 6.99 8.36 -9.44
N ARG A 221 8.27 8.23 -9.80
CA ARG A 221 8.70 7.86 -11.15
C ARG A 221 8.30 6.44 -11.53
N LYS A 222 8.47 5.48 -10.60
CA LYS A 222 8.05 4.09 -10.81
C LYS A 222 6.54 3.98 -10.96
N LEU A 223 5.78 4.75 -10.18
CA LEU A 223 4.33 4.78 -10.31
C LEU A 223 3.87 5.33 -11.68
N GLU A 224 4.54 6.34 -12.21
CA GLU A 224 4.27 6.84 -13.57
C GLU A 224 4.58 5.78 -14.63
N TRP A 225 5.65 5.00 -14.46
CA TRP A 225 5.95 3.87 -15.34
C TRP A 225 4.91 2.75 -15.22
N VAL A 226 4.47 2.38 -14.01
CA VAL A 226 3.36 1.44 -13.80
C VAL A 226 2.10 1.94 -14.52
N GLN A 227 1.81 3.25 -14.44
CA GLN A 227 0.67 3.86 -15.13
C GLN A 227 0.79 3.74 -16.66
N ALA A 228 2.00 3.94 -17.22
CA ALA A 228 2.24 3.77 -18.66
C ALA A 228 2.04 2.31 -19.07
N CYS A 229 2.62 1.37 -18.33
CA CYS A 229 2.44 -0.07 -18.57
C CYS A 229 0.96 -0.49 -18.50
N ALA A 230 0.23 -0.03 -17.49
CA ALA A 230 -1.19 -0.32 -17.35
C ALA A 230 -2.02 0.21 -18.53
N ARG A 231 -1.72 1.42 -19.01
CA ARG A 231 -2.38 1.98 -20.21
C ARG A 231 -2.09 1.12 -21.43
N SER A 232 -0.84 0.76 -21.69
CA SER A 232 -0.46 -0.10 -22.82
C SER A 232 -1.20 -1.42 -22.78
N ARG A 233 -1.26 -2.12 -21.65
CA ARG A 233 -2.01 -3.37 -21.50
C ARG A 233 -3.50 -3.21 -21.82
N ARG A 234 -4.15 -2.15 -21.28
CA ARG A 234 -5.58 -1.87 -21.46
C ARG A 234 -5.94 -1.47 -22.89
N THR A 235 -4.97 -1.01 -23.67
CA THR A 235 -5.16 -0.65 -25.09
C THR A 235 -4.60 -1.68 -26.06
N GLY A 236 -4.09 -2.84 -25.55
CA GLY A 236 -3.57 -3.92 -26.37
C GLY A 236 -2.16 -3.68 -26.92
N TYR A 237 -1.43 -2.69 -26.40
CA TYR A 237 -0.04 -2.42 -26.80
C TYR A 237 0.96 -3.07 -25.84
N PRO A 238 2.19 -3.35 -26.29
CA PRO A 238 3.28 -3.81 -25.42
C PRO A 238 3.58 -2.80 -24.31
N GLU A 239 3.94 -3.30 -23.14
CA GLU A 239 4.40 -2.45 -22.04
C GLU A 239 5.74 -1.78 -22.41
N PRO A 240 5.89 -0.47 -22.18
CA PRO A 240 7.17 0.20 -22.40
C PRO A 240 8.21 -0.32 -21.39
N THR A 241 9.39 -0.63 -21.86
CA THR A 241 10.55 -0.86 -20.99
C THR A 241 10.88 0.41 -20.21
N TRP A 242 11.65 0.26 -19.13
CA TRP A 242 12.10 1.43 -18.35
C TRP A 242 12.88 2.44 -19.21
N GLY A 243 13.75 1.94 -20.13
CA GLY A 243 14.48 2.78 -21.08
C GLY A 243 13.54 3.58 -21.98
N GLN A 244 12.62 2.90 -22.67
CA GLN A 244 11.63 3.56 -23.54
C GLN A 244 10.79 4.60 -22.78
N PHE A 245 10.33 4.28 -21.56
CA PHE A 245 9.62 5.24 -20.72
C PHE A 245 10.46 6.48 -20.38
N LEU A 246 11.77 6.31 -20.12
CA LEU A 246 12.68 7.43 -19.85
C LEU A 246 12.96 8.26 -21.08
N ASP A 247 13.10 7.60 -22.25
CA ASP A 247 13.36 8.27 -23.55
C ASP A 247 12.15 9.15 -23.91
N GLU A 248 10.92 8.61 -23.81
CA GLU A 248 9.69 9.39 -24.02
C GLU A 248 9.60 10.57 -23.04
N ALA A 249 10.00 10.37 -21.79
CA ALA A 249 10.05 11.44 -20.79
C ALA A 249 11.16 12.48 -21.10
N GLY A 250 12.27 12.05 -21.73
CA GLY A 250 13.37 12.89 -22.18
C GLY A 250 13.05 13.73 -23.41
N GLU A 251 12.21 13.22 -24.31
CA GLU A 251 11.73 13.91 -25.51
C GLU A 251 10.71 15.04 -25.19
N ARG A 252 10.13 15.04 -23.99
CA ARG A 252 9.26 16.13 -23.55
C ARG A 252 9.99 17.47 -23.61
N SER A 253 9.27 18.50 -24.01
CA SER A 253 9.76 19.88 -24.03
C SER A 253 10.39 20.28 -22.68
N LEU A 254 11.25 21.29 -22.67
CA LEU A 254 11.83 21.83 -21.45
C LEU A 254 10.75 22.14 -20.38
N PHE A 255 9.61 22.69 -20.81
CA PHE A 255 8.47 22.94 -19.95
C PHE A 255 7.89 21.65 -19.36
N GLY A 256 7.78 20.56 -20.15
CA GLY A 256 7.32 19.26 -19.67
C GLY A 256 8.25 18.67 -18.60
N ARG A 257 9.57 18.79 -18.78
CA ARG A 257 10.59 18.36 -17.79
C ARG A 257 10.52 19.16 -16.50
N LEU A 258 10.40 20.48 -16.61
CA LEU A 258 10.24 21.36 -15.44
C LEU A 258 8.96 21.05 -14.68
N ASN A 259 7.83 20.86 -15.37
CA ASN A 259 6.57 20.49 -14.76
C ASN A 259 6.63 19.14 -14.05
N GLN A 260 7.34 18.16 -14.62
CA GLN A 260 7.55 16.87 -14.00
C GLN A 260 8.38 16.99 -12.72
N THR A 261 9.53 17.67 -12.78
CA THR A 261 10.37 17.93 -11.59
C THR A 261 9.54 18.64 -10.50
N ARG A 262 8.75 19.64 -10.89
CA ARG A 262 7.83 20.33 -9.99
C ARG A 262 6.89 19.35 -9.26
N ARG A 263 6.26 18.42 -9.99
CA ARG A 263 5.37 17.39 -9.41
C ARG A 263 6.11 16.45 -8.47
N GLU A 264 7.28 15.96 -8.88
CA GLU A 264 8.09 15.07 -8.05
C GLU A 264 8.50 15.72 -6.72
N VAL A 265 8.96 16.99 -6.79
CA VAL A 265 9.33 17.76 -5.61
C VAL A 265 8.10 18.08 -4.74
N GLY A 266 6.97 18.44 -5.36
CA GLY A 266 5.71 18.67 -4.64
C GLY A 266 5.25 17.45 -3.86
N ARG A 267 5.25 16.28 -4.48
CA ARG A 267 4.87 15.00 -3.83
C ARG A 267 5.85 14.57 -2.74
N ALA A 268 7.17 14.79 -2.95
CA ALA A 268 8.17 14.52 -1.93
C ALA A 268 7.97 15.41 -0.69
N ASN A 269 7.71 16.71 -0.89
CA ASN A 269 7.39 17.63 0.21
C ASN A 269 6.09 17.22 0.94
N TYR A 270 5.05 16.79 0.22
CA TYR A 270 3.85 16.27 0.88
C TYR A 270 4.15 15.06 1.76
N LYS A 271 4.95 14.10 1.30
CA LYS A 271 5.37 12.95 2.12
C LYS A 271 6.20 13.38 3.33
N ALA A 272 7.14 14.32 3.16
CA ALA A 272 7.89 14.87 4.29
C ALA A 272 6.96 15.57 5.30
N ALA A 273 5.96 16.31 4.82
CA ALA A 273 4.95 16.92 5.70
C ALA A 273 4.19 15.87 6.52
N THR A 274 3.83 14.72 5.93
CA THR A 274 3.13 13.65 6.69
C THR A 274 4.00 13.06 7.81
N VAL A 275 5.30 12.87 7.57
CA VAL A 275 6.24 12.41 8.60
C VAL A 275 6.37 13.46 9.71
N HIS A 276 6.60 14.72 9.37
CA HIS A 276 6.69 15.79 10.36
C HIS A 276 5.41 15.97 11.16
N PHE A 277 4.24 15.80 10.53
CA PHE A 277 2.97 15.78 11.22
C PHE A 277 2.89 14.63 12.24
N ALA A 278 3.27 13.43 11.81
CA ALA A 278 3.30 12.23 12.67
C ALA A 278 4.24 12.42 13.87
N ASP A 279 5.37 13.09 13.68
CA ASP A 279 6.34 13.41 14.72
C ASP A 279 5.98 14.64 15.57
N ARG A 280 4.81 15.26 15.34
CA ARG A 280 4.35 16.51 16.00
C ARG A 280 5.27 17.72 15.75
N ARG A 281 6.05 17.70 14.70
CA ARG A 281 6.90 18.83 14.25
C ARG A 281 6.09 19.76 13.35
N TYR A 282 5.09 20.43 13.92
CA TYR A 282 4.07 21.17 13.16
C TYR A 282 4.61 22.32 12.31
N LEU A 283 5.66 23.03 12.73
CA LEU A 283 6.29 24.08 11.93
C LEU A 283 6.95 23.51 10.67
N CYS A 284 7.72 22.42 10.81
CA CYS A 284 8.32 21.73 9.66
C CYS A 284 7.22 21.16 8.73
N CYS A 285 6.17 20.58 9.31
CA CYS A 285 5.01 20.09 8.56
C CYS A 285 4.39 21.23 7.73
N ALA A 286 4.11 22.36 8.34
CA ALA A 286 3.52 23.54 7.66
C ALA A 286 4.40 24.02 6.50
N GLY A 287 5.72 24.12 6.70
CA GLY A 287 6.67 24.52 5.66
C GLY A 287 6.67 23.56 4.46
N HIS A 288 6.75 22.24 4.71
CA HIS A 288 6.69 21.23 3.66
C HIS A 288 5.32 21.17 2.98
N LEU A 289 4.22 21.34 3.73
CA LEU A 289 2.88 21.36 3.17
C LEU A 289 2.65 22.59 2.29
N ALA A 290 3.14 23.75 2.68
CA ALA A 290 3.09 24.96 1.87
C ALA A 290 3.90 24.79 0.57
N ALA A 291 5.11 24.25 0.65
CA ALA A 291 5.92 23.93 -0.53
C ALA A 291 5.21 22.94 -1.47
N ALA A 292 4.62 21.88 -0.92
CA ALA A 292 3.84 20.91 -1.69
C ALA A 292 2.63 21.57 -2.36
N GLY A 293 1.89 22.42 -1.63
CA GLY A 293 0.72 23.15 -2.14
C GLY A 293 1.07 24.14 -3.26
N ALA A 294 2.18 24.83 -3.14
CA ALA A 294 2.67 25.74 -4.19
C ALA A 294 3.08 24.99 -5.46
N LEU A 295 3.68 23.78 -5.29
CA LEU A 295 4.17 22.98 -6.42
C LEU A 295 3.09 22.11 -7.04
N GLU A 296 2.19 21.51 -6.23
CA GLU A 296 1.15 20.57 -6.68
C GLU A 296 -0.19 20.76 -5.95
N PRO A 297 -0.88 21.90 -6.13
CA PRO A 297 -2.08 22.23 -5.37
C PRO A 297 -3.18 21.18 -5.51
N ALA A 298 -3.44 20.70 -6.72
CA ALA A 298 -4.47 19.69 -6.96
C ALA A 298 -4.19 18.37 -6.25
N TYR A 299 -2.93 17.96 -6.18
CA TYR A 299 -2.54 16.74 -5.45
C TYR A 299 -2.74 16.89 -3.94
N VAL A 300 -2.29 18.01 -3.38
CA VAL A 300 -2.44 18.30 -1.94
C VAL A 300 -3.91 18.37 -1.56
N THR A 301 -4.72 19.10 -2.33
CA THR A 301 -6.16 19.23 -2.10
C THR A 301 -6.86 17.86 -2.09
N ARG A 302 -6.58 17.01 -3.09
CA ARG A 302 -7.13 15.64 -3.16
C ARG A 302 -6.73 14.76 -1.98
N LYS A 303 -5.59 15.00 -1.37
CA LYS A 303 -5.09 14.21 -0.23
C LYS A 303 -5.57 14.76 1.12
N VAL A 304 -5.67 16.08 1.26
CA VAL A 304 -5.98 16.75 2.54
C VAL A 304 -7.49 16.88 2.76
N LEU A 305 -8.27 17.24 1.74
CA LEU A 305 -9.72 17.46 1.89
C LEU A 305 -10.47 16.24 2.46
N PRO A 306 -10.25 15.00 1.98
CA PRO A 306 -10.93 13.84 2.56
C PRO A 306 -10.58 13.62 4.02
N GLN A 307 -9.33 13.90 4.43
CA GLN A 307 -8.90 13.75 5.82
C GLN A 307 -9.51 14.83 6.72
N LEU A 308 -9.64 16.06 6.22
CA LEU A 308 -10.33 17.14 6.94
C LEU A 308 -11.83 16.85 7.05
N ALA A 309 -12.47 16.44 5.96
CA ALA A 309 -13.88 16.08 5.95
C ALA A 309 -14.17 14.96 6.98
N ALA A 310 -13.35 13.92 7.00
CA ALA A 310 -13.50 12.84 7.98
C ALA A 310 -13.33 13.30 9.43
N ARG A 311 -12.42 14.24 9.70
CA ARG A 311 -12.26 14.82 11.06
C ARG A 311 -13.43 15.69 11.47
N LEU A 312 -14.02 16.43 10.53
CA LEU A 312 -15.21 17.27 10.80
C LEU A 312 -16.49 16.43 10.94
N TRP A 313 -16.54 15.25 10.29
CA TRP A 313 -17.69 14.36 10.31
C TRP A 313 -17.64 13.28 11.40
N SER A 314 -16.55 13.17 12.16
CA SER A 314 -16.50 12.32 13.35
C SER A 314 -16.71 13.15 14.62
N PRO A 315 -17.95 13.62 14.92
CA PRO A 315 -18.27 14.15 16.22
C PRO A 315 -18.35 12.96 17.19
N LEU A 316 -17.53 12.97 18.22
CA LEU A 316 -17.76 12.19 19.45
C LEU A 316 -17.48 10.68 19.36
N ARG A 317 -16.25 10.27 19.14
CA ARG A 317 -15.75 9.00 19.67
C ARG A 317 -14.62 9.24 20.67
N SER A 318 -14.91 10.05 21.68
CA SER A 318 -14.14 10.08 22.92
C SER A 318 -14.83 9.14 23.91
N GLY A 319 -14.19 8.01 24.22
CA GLY A 319 -14.56 7.15 25.34
C GLY A 319 -15.54 6.05 24.97
N ASP A 320 -15.06 4.95 24.36
CA ASP A 320 -15.34 3.60 24.83
C ASP A 320 -14.46 2.58 24.07
N SER A 321 -13.77 1.77 24.81
CA SER A 321 -12.93 0.67 24.31
C SER A 321 -13.82 -0.54 23.99
N GLY A 322 -14.59 -0.46 22.90
CA GLY A 322 -15.50 -1.53 22.50
C GLY A 322 -16.37 -1.24 21.29
N ALA A 323 -16.15 -0.12 20.59
CA ALA A 323 -17.04 0.32 19.55
C ALA A 323 -16.67 -0.29 18.18
N ASP A 324 -17.72 -0.72 17.50
CA ASP A 324 -17.81 -1.19 16.13
C ASP A 324 -16.86 -0.47 15.16
N ASN A 325 -15.86 -1.22 14.62
CA ASN A 325 -14.85 -0.73 13.68
C ASN A 325 -15.37 -0.62 12.24
N THR A 326 -16.68 -0.75 12.02
CA THR A 326 -17.30 -0.62 10.69
C THR A 326 -17.53 0.84 10.32
N VAL A 327 -17.05 1.25 9.15
CA VAL A 327 -17.47 2.52 8.53
C VAL A 327 -18.81 2.27 7.85
N ALA A 328 -19.83 3.06 8.21
CA ALA A 328 -21.12 2.95 7.53
C ALA A 328 -20.94 3.14 6.03
N ALA A 329 -21.51 2.25 5.23
CA ALA A 329 -21.42 2.26 3.77
C ALA A 329 -21.89 3.60 3.16
N ASP A 330 -22.75 4.30 3.86
CA ASP A 330 -23.34 5.59 3.44
C ASP A 330 -22.36 6.77 3.43
N ALA A 331 -21.20 6.66 4.11
CA ALA A 331 -20.18 7.72 4.10
C ALA A 331 -19.36 7.76 2.79
N VAL A 332 -19.49 6.73 1.95
CA VAL A 332 -18.71 6.60 0.69
C VAL A 332 -19.29 7.46 -0.43
N ASP A 333 -20.60 7.74 -0.42
CA ASP A 333 -21.29 8.50 -1.48
C ASP A 333 -21.12 10.04 -1.37
N LEU A 334 -20.57 10.54 -0.26
CA LEU A 334 -20.45 11.97 0.01
C LEU A 334 -19.13 12.61 -0.48
N VAL A 335 -18.22 11.86 -1.10
CA VAL A 335 -17.01 12.41 -1.71
C VAL A 335 -17.31 12.71 -3.18
N PRO A 336 -17.39 13.99 -3.63
CA PRO A 336 -17.70 14.31 -5.01
C PRO A 336 -16.72 13.65 -5.96
N SER A 337 -17.23 13.10 -7.06
CA SER A 337 -16.42 12.65 -8.20
C SER A 337 -15.47 13.77 -8.63
N PRO A 338 -14.21 13.47 -8.95
CA PRO A 338 -13.37 14.47 -9.59
C PRO A 338 -14.08 14.91 -10.87
N LEU A 339 -14.36 16.19 -11.00
CA LEU A 339 -14.83 16.79 -12.24
C LEU A 339 -13.93 16.30 -13.37
N VAL A 340 -14.51 15.60 -14.31
CA VAL A 340 -13.92 15.29 -15.61
C VAL A 340 -13.62 16.65 -16.23
N GLY A 341 -12.34 17.01 -16.33
CA GLY A 341 -11.92 18.18 -17.08
C GLY A 341 -12.29 17.97 -18.53
N GLU A 342 -13.26 18.74 -19.01
CA GLU A 342 -13.56 18.87 -20.41
C GLU A 342 -12.33 19.36 -21.17
N GLY A 343 -12.09 18.75 -22.32
CA GLY A 343 -11.45 19.42 -23.42
C GLY A 343 -9.97 19.12 -23.68
N ALA A 344 -9.71 18.08 -24.47
CA ALA A 344 -8.79 18.19 -25.58
C ALA A 344 -9.39 17.41 -26.74
N GLY A 345 -9.94 18.15 -27.70
CA GLY A 345 -10.43 17.64 -28.97
C GLY A 345 -9.30 16.94 -29.77
N PRO A 346 -9.66 16.15 -30.79
CA PRO A 346 -8.69 15.35 -31.53
C PRO A 346 -7.78 16.25 -32.34
N CYS A 347 -6.49 16.31 -32.07
CA CYS A 347 -5.50 16.75 -33.03
C CYS A 347 -5.40 15.71 -34.15
N ARG A 348 -5.92 16.09 -35.31
CA ARG A 348 -5.52 15.50 -36.60
C ARG A 348 -4.11 16.01 -36.94
N TYR A 349 -3.22 15.11 -37.14
CA TYR A 349 -2.20 14.87 -38.17
C TYR A 349 -1.22 13.86 -37.63
#